data_8ea7c8fbc5f600c082a62426416575c8
#
_entry.id   8ea7c8fbc5f600c082a62426416575c8
#
_cell.length_a   1.000
_cell.length_b   1.000
_cell.length_c   1.000
_cell.angle_alpha   90.00
_cell.angle_beta   90.00
_cell.angle_gamma   90.00
#
_symmetry.space_group_name_H-M   'P 1'
#
loop_
_entity.id
_entity.type
_entity.pdbx_description
1 polymer ?
#
loop_
_entity_poly.entity_id
_entity_poly.type
_entity_poly.pdbx_seq_one_letter_code
_entity_poly.pdbx_strand_id
1 'polypeptide(L)'
;ACGTKDQPVGDVIAGNLCRCTGYGPILDAGNAVPVSARDDGDTIALLQGLRREQPLTIHSHDPETGVDRHWLTPRSIEQLADMLVAHPTARVIAGGTDIGLWVTKKLDRPEALIWIGDVAELNTIREDRNNLVIGAGVRYSDAHAALARLHPDLGELVRRIGGLQVRNAGTIGGNIANGSPIGDMPPALIALGAELTLRHGDRHRTMPLEDFFITYGRQDRVPGEFVESVRIPRPDPNSRIAITKLSKRFDSDISAVCAAIALHFDGDVVRDARLAFGGMAGIPAR
;
A
#
# COMPACT_ATOMS: atom_id res chain seq x y z
N ALA A 1 10.75 -13.14 13.39
CA ALA A 1 11.00 -13.71 12.05
C ALA A 1 11.10 -15.23 12.09
N CYS A 2 11.48 -15.78 13.23
CA CYS A 2 11.60 -17.23 13.37
C CYS A 2 10.24 -17.83 13.71
N GLY A 3 9.57 -18.49 12.79
CA GLY A 3 8.33 -19.18 13.14
C GLY A 3 7.26 -19.25 12.07
N THR A 4 7.51 -18.81 10.86
CA THR A 4 6.56 -18.98 9.76
C THR A 4 7.00 -20.18 8.90
N LYS A 5 6.41 -21.36 9.15
CA LYS A 5 6.59 -22.54 8.29
C LYS A 5 6.14 -22.32 6.85
N ASP A 6 5.29 -21.31 6.63
CA ASP A 6 4.56 -21.09 5.38
C ASP A 6 5.24 -20.12 4.42
N GLN A 7 6.36 -19.53 4.81
CA GLN A 7 7.12 -18.60 3.96
C GLN A 7 8.58 -19.02 3.84
N PRO A 8 9.18 -18.94 2.64
CA PRO A 8 10.61 -19.16 2.47
C PRO A 8 11.42 -18.21 3.36
N VAL A 9 12.50 -18.70 3.96
CA VAL A 9 13.38 -17.90 4.84
C VAL A 9 13.88 -16.66 4.10
N GLY A 10 14.19 -16.76 2.80
CA GLY A 10 14.60 -15.64 1.98
C GLY A 10 13.58 -14.50 1.97
N ASP A 11 12.28 -14.81 1.85
CA ASP A 11 11.22 -13.81 1.84
C ASP A 11 11.02 -13.16 3.23
N VAL A 12 11.20 -13.94 4.30
CA VAL A 12 11.06 -13.43 5.69
C VAL A 12 12.19 -12.48 6.05
N ILE A 13 13.42 -12.78 5.62
CA ILE A 13 14.59 -11.93 5.91
C ILE A 13 14.88 -10.89 4.82
N ALA A 14 14.14 -10.89 3.71
CA ALA A 14 14.26 -9.86 2.68
C ALA A 14 14.08 -8.46 3.32
N GLY A 15 14.95 -7.53 2.96
CA GLY A 15 15.04 -6.22 3.62
C GLY A 15 16.12 -6.12 4.70
N ASN A 16 16.68 -7.25 5.15
CA ASN A 16 17.85 -7.29 6.01
C ASN A 16 19.10 -7.47 5.13
N LEU A 17 19.76 -6.37 4.80
CA LEU A 17 20.93 -6.39 3.93
C LEU A 17 22.18 -6.79 4.70
N CYS A 18 22.99 -7.71 4.14
CA CYS A 18 24.26 -8.15 4.68
C CYS A 18 25.41 -7.79 3.72
N ARG A 19 26.46 -7.14 4.23
CA ARG A 19 27.69 -6.87 3.50
C ARG A 19 28.85 -7.79 3.86
N CYS A 20 28.79 -8.44 5.03
CA CYS A 20 29.97 -9.06 5.63
C CYS A 20 30.00 -10.57 5.41
N THR A 21 28.90 -11.26 5.77
CA THR A 21 28.85 -12.73 5.82
C THR A 21 28.35 -13.36 4.51
N GLY A 22 27.63 -12.58 3.69
CA GLY A 22 26.87 -13.09 2.56
C GLY A 22 25.55 -13.74 2.97
N TYR A 23 24.69 -14.02 1.99
CA TYR A 23 23.31 -14.44 2.25
C TYR A 23 23.19 -15.95 2.46
N GLY A 24 24.06 -16.77 1.84
CA GLY A 24 24.02 -18.23 1.96
C GLY A 24 24.01 -18.73 3.40
N PRO A 25 25.05 -18.42 4.22
CA PRO A 25 25.08 -18.84 5.63
C PRO A 25 23.90 -18.33 6.47
N ILE A 26 23.35 -17.15 6.15
CA ILE A 26 22.18 -16.61 6.85
C ILE A 26 20.91 -17.39 6.50
N LEU A 27 20.74 -17.76 5.24
CA LEU A 27 19.63 -18.60 4.77
C LEU A 27 19.72 -19.99 5.37
N ASP A 28 20.92 -20.59 5.39
CA ASP A 28 21.19 -21.92 5.99
C ASP A 28 20.85 -21.92 7.48
N ALA A 29 21.31 -20.89 8.21
CA ALA A 29 20.99 -20.73 9.62
C ALA A 29 19.47 -20.53 9.83
N GLY A 30 18.80 -19.73 9.01
CA GLY A 30 17.36 -19.54 9.07
C GLY A 30 16.56 -20.81 8.82
N ASN A 31 17.02 -21.66 7.86
CA ASN A 31 16.41 -22.94 7.57
C ASN A 31 16.66 -23.99 8.67
N ALA A 32 17.77 -23.87 9.40
CA ALA A 32 18.10 -24.78 10.49
C ALA A 32 17.36 -24.45 11.80
N VAL A 33 16.81 -23.25 11.96
CA VAL A 33 16.08 -22.86 13.18
C VAL A 33 14.78 -23.65 13.28
N PRO A 34 14.58 -24.44 14.37
CA PRO A 34 13.32 -25.14 14.54
C PRO A 34 12.18 -24.15 14.78
N VAL A 35 11.04 -24.41 14.14
CA VAL A 35 9.82 -23.65 14.41
C VAL A 35 9.25 -24.14 15.74
N SER A 36 9.25 -23.29 16.75
CA SER A 36 8.56 -23.54 18.01
C SER A 36 7.24 -22.76 18.03
N ALA A 37 6.18 -23.43 18.46
CA ALA A 37 4.96 -22.71 18.80
C ALA A 37 5.25 -21.81 20.01
N ARG A 38 4.94 -20.53 19.88
CA ARG A 38 5.02 -19.59 20.99
C ARG A 38 3.59 -19.25 21.39
N ASP A 39 3.29 -19.37 22.67
CA ASP A 39 2.04 -18.86 23.21
C ASP A 39 2.23 -17.37 23.54
N ASP A 40 1.59 -16.53 22.77
CA ASP A 40 1.58 -15.08 22.96
C ASP A 40 0.25 -14.59 23.54
N GLY A 41 -0.61 -15.47 24.05
CA GLY A 41 -1.96 -15.17 24.53
C GLY A 41 -2.00 -14.02 25.55
N ASP A 42 -1.16 -14.09 26.58
CA ASP A 42 -1.10 -13.06 27.61
C ASP A 42 -0.63 -11.70 27.04
N THR A 43 0.36 -11.72 26.16
CA THR A 43 0.86 -10.50 25.48
C THR A 43 -0.23 -9.88 24.61
N ILE A 44 -0.96 -10.71 23.87
CA ILE A 44 -2.09 -10.26 23.03
C ILE A 44 -3.18 -9.64 23.90
N ALA A 45 -3.54 -10.28 25.02
CA ALA A 45 -4.54 -9.77 25.94
C ALA A 45 -4.16 -8.41 26.55
N LEU A 46 -2.90 -8.26 26.95
CA LEU A 46 -2.37 -6.97 27.44
C LEU A 46 -2.45 -5.88 26.35
N LEU A 47 -2.03 -6.18 25.12
CA LEU A 47 -2.08 -5.23 24.01
C LEU A 47 -3.52 -4.85 23.65
N GLN A 48 -4.44 -5.81 23.68
CA GLN A 48 -5.87 -5.54 23.47
C GLN A 48 -6.44 -4.61 24.55
N GLY A 49 -6.01 -4.77 25.82
CA GLY A 49 -6.39 -3.89 26.92
C GLY A 49 -5.87 -2.45 26.79
N LEU A 50 -4.83 -2.22 25.99
CA LEU A 50 -4.31 -0.87 25.70
C LEU A 50 -5.05 -0.20 24.53
N ARG A 51 -5.95 -0.92 23.84
CA ARG A 51 -6.68 -0.38 22.70
C ARG A 51 -7.63 0.72 23.16
N ARG A 52 -7.48 1.88 22.55
CA ARG A 52 -8.37 3.03 22.84
C ARG A 52 -9.70 2.86 22.13
N GLU A 53 -10.78 3.24 22.79
CA GLU A 53 -12.13 3.28 22.21
C GLU A 53 -12.43 4.63 21.57
N GLN A 54 -11.82 5.70 22.09
CA GLN A 54 -12.04 7.07 21.64
C GLN A 54 -10.94 7.55 20.69
N PRO A 55 -11.24 8.49 19.78
CA PRO A 55 -10.24 9.15 18.98
C PRO A 55 -9.24 9.89 19.87
N LEU A 56 -8.00 10.03 19.41
CA LEU A 56 -6.99 10.80 20.11
C LEU A 56 -6.63 12.04 19.30
N THR A 57 -6.57 13.17 19.98
CA THR A 57 -5.99 14.40 19.47
C THR A 57 -4.85 14.84 20.37
N ILE A 58 -3.66 15.02 19.79
CA ILE A 58 -2.51 15.59 20.49
C ILE A 58 -2.18 16.92 19.86
N HIS A 59 -2.06 17.94 20.68
CA HIS A 59 -1.60 19.27 20.31
C HIS A 59 -0.20 19.51 20.84
N SER A 60 0.65 20.13 20.05
CA SER A 60 1.97 20.59 20.47
C SER A 60 2.24 21.96 19.86
N HIS A 61 2.60 22.92 20.70
CA HIS A 61 3.08 24.21 20.25
C HIS A 61 4.60 24.19 20.16
N ASP A 62 5.16 24.56 19.01
CA ASP A 62 6.59 24.69 18.81
C ASP A 62 7.01 26.13 19.18
N PRO A 63 7.68 26.36 20.32
CA PRO A 63 8.00 27.70 20.78
C PRO A 63 9.04 28.43 19.93
N GLU A 64 9.82 27.68 19.12
CA GLU A 64 10.84 28.26 18.26
C GLU A 64 10.25 28.80 16.96
N THR A 65 9.27 28.10 16.40
CA THR A 65 8.66 28.43 15.13
C THR A 65 7.28 29.09 15.27
N GLY A 66 6.66 29.02 16.45
CA GLY A 66 5.30 29.48 16.69
C GLY A 66 4.22 28.64 16.02
N VAL A 67 4.56 27.45 15.52
CA VAL A 67 3.65 26.58 14.78
C VAL A 67 2.97 25.59 15.71
N ASP A 68 1.64 25.52 15.62
CA ASP A 68 0.85 24.48 16.27
C ASP A 68 0.86 23.21 15.43
N ARG A 69 1.07 22.06 16.08
CA ARG A 69 1.11 20.75 15.45
C ARG A 69 0.03 19.85 16.01
N HIS A 70 -0.54 19.04 15.12
CA HIS A 70 -1.65 18.17 15.44
C HIS A 70 -1.34 16.72 15.04
N TRP A 71 -1.56 15.81 15.99
CA TRP A 71 -1.64 14.37 15.72
C TRP A 71 -3.06 13.92 16.01
N LEU A 72 -3.73 13.37 14.98
CA LEU A 72 -5.13 12.98 15.03
C LEU A 72 -5.27 11.49 14.71
N THR A 73 -6.10 10.76 15.48
CA THR A 73 -6.37 9.35 15.25
C THR A 73 -7.87 9.09 15.26
N PRO A 74 -8.54 9.13 14.11
CA PRO A 74 -9.94 8.74 13.99
C PRO A 74 -10.13 7.24 14.28
N ARG A 75 -11.35 6.86 14.67
CA ARG A 75 -11.76 5.47 14.93
C ARG A 75 -12.78 4.97 13.92
N SER A 76 -13.37 5.86 13.14
CA SER A 76 -14.28 5.54 12.04
C SER A 76 -13.96 6.36 10.80
N ILE A 77 -14.51 5.94 9.68
CA ILE A 77 -14.32 6.63 8.41
C ILE A 77 -15.02 7.99 8.40
N GLU A 78 -16.12 8.15 9.13
CA GLU A 78 -16.82 9.42 9.32
C GLU A 78 -15.93 10.41 10.09
N GLN A 79 -15.34 9.96 11.22
CA GLN A 79 -14.42 10.79 11.99
C GLN A 79 -13.19 11.20 11.14
N LEU A 80 -12.67 10.30 10.30
CA LEU A 80 -11.60 10.65 9.37
C LEU A 80 -12.04 11.74 8.39
N ALA A 81 -13.23 11.59 7.83
CA ALA A 81 -13.78 12.55 6.87
C ALA A 81 -13.96 13.93 7.52
N ASP A 82 -14.53 13.99 8.72
CA ASP A 82 -14.72 15.24 9.49
C ASP A 82 -13.37 15.89 9.84
N MET A 83 -12.39 15.11 10.29
CA MET A 83 -11.06 15.60 10.61
C MET A 83 -10.35 16.17 9.37
N LEU A 84 -10.53 15.56 8.20
CA LEU A 84 -9.95 16.06 6.95
C LEU A 84 -10.66 17.32 6.41
N VAL A 85 -11.95 17.45 6.66
CA VAL A 85 -12.67 18.70 6.36
C VAL A 85 -12.19 19.83 7.28
N ALA A 86 -11.97 19.54 8.58
CA ALA A 86 -11.44 20.51 9.54
C ALA A 86 -9.95 20.85 9.32
N HIS A 87 -9.18 19.90 8.81
CA HIS A 87 -7.74 20.03 8.54
C HIS A 87 -7.41 19.62 7.09
N PRO A 88 -7.82 20.41 6.08
CA PRO A 88 -7.75 20.01 4.66
C PRO A 88 -6.33 19.86 4.12
N THR A 89 -5.34 20.41 4.81
CA THR A 89 -3.91 20.26 4.49
C THR A 89 -3.22 19.15 5.26
N ALA A 90 -3.92 18.49 6.18
CA ALA A 90 -3.35 17.40 6.98
C ALA A 90 -2.86 16.26 6.08
N ARG A 91 -1.74 15.64 6.49
CA ARG A 91 -1.20 14.45 5.82
C ARG A 91 -1.82 13.20 6.44
N VAL A 92 -2.45 12.39 5.60
CA VAL A 92 -2.95 11.07 6.00
C VAL A 92 -1.76 10.11 6.10
N ILE A 93 -1.59 9.50 7.25
CA ILE A 93 -0.53 8.51 7.51
C ILE A 93 -1.16 7.15 7.84
N ALA A 94 -0.74 6.11 7.13
CA ALA A 94 -1.05 4.71 7.44
C ALA A 94 0.17 4.05 8.09
N GLY A 95 0.92 3.25 7.36
CA GLY A 95 2.13 2.59 7.85
C GLY A 95 3.40 3.45 7.91
N GLY A 96 3.35 4.70 7.44
CA GLY A 96 4.46 5.65 7.52
C GLY A 96 5.69 5.33 6.68
N THR A 97 5.64 4.33 5.81
CA THR A 97 6.80 3.85 5.03
C THR A 97 7.35 4.89 4.05
N ASP A 98 6.56 5.91 3.69
CA ASP A 98 6.98 7.04 2.87
C ASP A 98 7.08 8.33 3.69
N ILE A 99 6.01 8.71 4.42
CA ILE A 99 5.98 9.93 5.26
C ILE A 99 7.11 9.92 6.31
N GLY A 100 7.46 8.75 6.85
CA GLY A 100 8.59 8.61 7.75
C GLY A 100 9.91 9.09 7.14
N LEU A 101 10.10 8.92 5.83
CA LEU A 101 11.28 9.44 5.11
C LEU A 101 11.22 10.95 4.89
N TRP A 102 10.03 11.53 4.78
CA TRP A 102 9.91 13.00 4.72
C TRP A 102 10.44 13.63 6.00
N VAL A 103 10.08 13.07 7.16
CA VAL A 103 10.57 13.55 8.45
C VAL A 103 12.06 13.26 8.63
N THR A 104 12.51 12.02 8.37
CA THR A 104 13.88 11.59 8.70
C THR A 104 14.93 11.96 7.66
N LYS A 105 14.55 12.17 6.41
CA LYS A 105 15.47 12.47 5.30
C LYS A 105 15.32 13.87 4.74
N LYS A 106 14.07 14.34 4.56
CA LYS A 106 13.79 15.68 4.06
C LYS A 106 13.72 16.72 5.18
N LEU A 107 13.69 16.27 6.46
CA LEU A 107 13.49 17.09 7.65
C LEU A 107 12.19 17.90 7.59
N ASP A 108 11.19 17.36 6.89
CA ASP A 108 9.85 17.95 6.80
C ASP A 108 9.17 17.86 8.17
N ARG A 109 8.40 18.89 8.51
CA ARG A 109 7.68 19.01 9.77
C ARG A 109 6.20 19.29 9.50
N PRO A 110 5.40 18.26 9.12
CA PRO A 110 3.97 18.45 8.85
C PRO A 110 3.25 19.07 10.06
N GLU A 111 2.38 20.06 9.79
CA GLU A 111 1.60 20.72 10.83
C GLU A 111 0.49 19.80 11.37
N ALA A 112 -0.10 18.98 10.52
CA ALA A 112 -1.11 18.03 10.92
C ALA A 112 -0.88 16.66 10.29
N LEU A 113 -0.95 15.62 11.11
CA LEU A 113 -0.92 14.21 10.70
C LEU A 113 -2.20 13.53 11.19
N ILE A 114 -2.86 12.78 10.31
CA ILE A 114 -4.03 11.96 10.64
C ILE A 114 -3.67 10.50 10.41
N TRP A 115 -3.54 9.73 11.50
CA TRP A 115 -3.21 8.32 11.42
C TRP A 115 -4.47 7.46 11.29
N ILE A 116 -4.54 6.66 10.22
CA ILE A 116 -5.74 5.89 9.84
C ILE A 116 -5.69 4.41 10.26
N GLY A 117 -4.67 3.98 10.99
CA GLY A 117 -4.49 2.55 11.32
C GLY A 117 -5.64 1.94 12.13
N ASP A 118 -6.40 2.75 12.84
CA ASP A 118 -7.54 2.32 13.66
C ASP A 118 -8.91 2.42 12.94
N VAL A 119 -8.95 2.89 11.69
CA VAL A 119 -10.18 2.99 10.89
C VAL A 119 -10.46 1.63 10.23
N ALA A 120 -11.33 0.85 10.87
CA ALA A 120 -11.58 -0.54 10.48
C ALA A 120 -12.17 -0.66 9.07
N GLU A 121 -12.99 0.29 8.64
CA GLU A 121 -13.66 0.33 7.35
C GLU A 121 -12.66 0.41 6.19
N LEU A 122 -11.51 1.07 6.41
CA LEU A 122 -10.42 1.14 5.42
C LEU A 122 -9.58 -0.14 5.35
N ASN A 123 -9.73 -1.06 6.31
CA ASN A 123 -8.96 -2.30 6.39
C ASN A 123 -9.76 -3.52 5.88
N THR A 124 -10.70 -3.30 4.96
CA THR A 124 -11.57 -4.36 4.45
C THR A 124 -11.15 -4.84 3.07
N ILE A 125 -11.28 -6.15 2.84
CA ILE A 125 -11.16 -6.78 1.52
C ILE A 125 -12.49 -7.45 1.24
N ARG A 126 -13.13 -7.11 0.11
CA ARG A 126 -14.40 -7.68 -0.31
C ARG A 126 -14.28 -8.22 -1.74
N GLU A 127 -14.79 -9.41 -1.95
CA GLU A 127 -14.80 -10.06 -3.24
C GLU A 127 -16.24 -10.35 -3.66
N ASP A 128 -16.59 -10.02 -4.88
CA ASP A 128 -17.81 -10.44 -5.54
C ASP A 128 -17.51 -11.20 -6.85
N ARG A 129 -18.55 -11.49 -7.64
CA ARG A 129 -18.37 -12.20 -8.92
C ARG A 129 -17.49 -11.44 -9.90
N ASN A 130 -17.52 -10.13 -9.89
CA ASN A 130 -16.94 -9.28 -10.92
C ASN A 130 -15.74 -8.49 -10.43
N ASN A 131 -15.60 -8.28 -9.10
CA ASN A 131 -14.62 -7.35 -8.56
C ASN A 131 -13.95 -7.87 -7.30
N LEU A 132 -12.73 -7.38 -7.08
CA LEU A 132 -12.04 -7.36 -5.80
C LEU A 132 -11.99 -5.90 -5.34
N VAL A 133 -12.56 -5.59 -4.17
CA VAL A 133 -12.53 -4.24 -3.57
C VAL A 133 -11.62 -4.26 -2.35
N ILE A 134 -10.63 -3.38 -2.34
CA ILE A 134 -9.63 -3.28 -1.28
C ILE A 134 -9.69 -1.88 -0.67
N GLY A 135 -9.90 -1.80 0.63
CA GLY A 135 -9.85 -0.55 1.40
C GLY A 135 -8.44 0.06 1.42
N ALA A 136 -8.36 1.37 1.49
CA ALA A 136 -7.09 2.09 1.38
C ALA A 136 -6.09 1.78 2.51
N GLY A 137 -6.58 1.38 3.69
CA GLY A 137 -5.77 1.00 4.85
C GLY A 137 -5.23 -0.43 4.82
N VAL A 138 -5.67 -1.26 3.87
CA VAL A 138 -5.22 -2.67 3.78
C VAL A 138 -3.74 -2.73 3.45
N ARG A 139 -2.98 -3.43 4.29
CA ARG A 139 -1.54 -3.61 4.12
C ARG A 139 -1.22 -4.58 2.97
N TYR A 140 -0.06 -4.46 2.39
CA TYR A 140 0.39 -5.38 1.34
C TYR A 140 0.36 -6.85 1.78
N SER A 141 0.82 -7.15 3.00
CA SER A 141 0.80 -8.50 3.53
C SER A 141 -0.60 -9.08 3.65
N ASP A 142 -1.59 -8.24 4.00
CA ASP A 142 -2.99 -8.65 4.14
C ASP A 142 -3.67 -8.81 2.77
N ALA A 143 -3.32 -7.97 1.79
CA ALA A 143 -3.86 -8.02 0.43
C ALA A 143 -3.27 -9.16 -0.41
N HIS A 144 -2.07 -9.67 -0.07
CA HIS A 144 -1.30 -10.59 -0.90
C HIS A 144 -2.10 -11.80 -1.38
N ALA A 145 -2.77 -12.50 -0.46
CA ALA A 145 -3.51 -13.71 -0.81
C ALA A 145 -4.70 -13.42 -1.76
N ALA A 146 -5.42 -12.32 -1.55
CA ALA A 146 -6.53 -11.92 -2.42
C ALA A 146 -6.05 -11.52 -3.82
N LEU A 147 -4.97 -10.75 -3.89
CA LEU A 147 -4.35 -10.34 -5.15
C LEU A 147 -3.75 -11.53 -5.91
N ALA A 148 -3.11 -12.47 -5.22
CA ALA A 148 -2.58 -13.70 -5.83
C ALA A 148 -3.68 -14.62 -6.38
N ARG A 149 -4.87 -14.66 -5.74
CA ARG A 149 -6.03 -15.38 -6.29
C ARG A 149 -6.62 -14.68 -7.50
N LEU A 150 -6.57 -13.35 -7.54
CA LEU A 150 -7.04 -12.59 -8.70
C LEU A 150 -6.14 -12.84 -9.92
N HIS A 151 -4.82 -12.77 -9.75
CA HIS A 151 -3.83 -13.14 -10.77
C HIS A 151 -2.48 -13.47 -10.12
N PRO A 152 -1.79 -14.57 -10.53
CA PRO A 152 -0.51 -14.98 -9.94
C PRO A 152 0.56 -13.89 -9.95
N ASP A 153 0.66 -13.13 -11.05
CA ASP A 153 1.65 -12.06 -11.19
C ASP A 153 1.43 -10.91 -10.21
N LEU A 154 0.18 -10.66 -9.77
CA LEU A 154 -0.08 -9.71 -8.68
C LEU A 154 0.48 -10.19 -7.36
N GLY A 155 0.35 -11.48 -7.06
CA GLY A 155 0.95 -12.09 -5.88
C GLY A 155 2.46 -11.95 -5.90
N GLU A 156 3.09 -12.27 -7.03
CA GLU A 156 4.55 -12.14 -7.21
C GLU A 156 5.00 -10.66 -7.12
N LEU A 157 4.26 -9.75 -7.72
CA LEU A 157 4.53 -8.32 -7.62
C LEU A 157 4.55 -7.86 -6.16
N VAL A 158 3.49 -8.18 -5.38
CA VAL A 158 3.39 -7.82 -3.96
C VAL A 158 4.52 -8.44 -3.15
N ARG A 159 4.88 -9.72 -3.41
CA ARG A 159 6.00 -10.39 -2.75
C ARG A 159 7.32 -9.62 -2.91
N ARG A 160 7.51 -8.93 -4.04
CA ARG A 160 8.70 -8.18 -4.38
C ARG A 160 8.64 -6.68 -4.02
N ILE A 161 7.55 -6.20 -3.41
CA ILE A 161 7.46 -4.83 -2.90
C ILE A 161 8.19 -4.75 -1.55
N GLY A 162 9.34 -4.10 -1.53
CA GLY A 162 10.13 -3.91 -0.32
C GLY A 162 10.46 -5.23 0.40
N GLY A 163 10.84 -5.13 1.67
CA GLY A 163 10.95 -6.27 2.56
C GLY A 163 9.65 -6.55 3.33
N LEU A 164 9.62 -7.63 4.11
CA LEU A 164 8.46 -8.01 4.92
C LEU A 164 8.00 -6.88 5.85
N GLN A 165 8.94 -6.13 6.43
CA GLN A 165 8.65 -4.99 7.30
C GLN A 165 7.86 -3.89 6.56
N VAL A 166 8.24 -3.61 5.32
CA VAL A 166 7.54 -2.64 4.47
C VAL A 166 6.15 -3.15 4.10
N ARG A 167 6.02 -4.43 3.73
CA ARG A 167 4.72 -5.03 3.37
C ARG A 167 3.76 -5.11 4.56
N ASN A 168 4.28 -5.30 5.78
CA ASN A 168 3.49 -5.32 7.02
C ASN A 168 3.01 -3.93 7.48
N ALA A 169 3.55 -2.87 6.92
CA ALA A 169 3.20 -1.50 7.28
C ALA A 169 2.58 -0.72 6.12
N GLY A 170 3.17 -0.78 4.92
CA GLY A 170 2.70 -0.08 3.74
C GLY A 170 1.34 -0.59 3.26
N THR A 171 0.49 0.33 2.78
CA THR A 171 -0.88 0.04 2.39
C THR A 171 -1.11 0.25 0.90
N ILE A 172 -2.13 -0.43 0.35
CA ILE A 172 -2.53 -0.27 -1.06
C ILE A 172 -2.90 1.19 -1.35
N GLY A 173 -3.78 1.78 -0.52
CA GLY A 173 -4.18 3.17 -0.69
C GLY A 173 -3.03 4.17 -0.49
N GLY A 174 -2.12 3.90 0.46
CA GLY A 174 -0.92 4.72 0.66
C GLY A 174 -0.01 4.76 -0.56
N ASN A 175 0.21 3.62 -1.22
CA ASN A 175 1.00 3.55 -2.45
C ASN A 175 0.34 4.34 -3.61
N ILE A 176 -0.98 4.20 -3.76
CA ILE A 176 -1.75 4.94 -4.77
C ILE A 176 -1.70 6.45 -4.48
N ALA A 177 -2.06 6.85 -3.25
CA ALA A 177 -2.15 8.25 -2.86
C ALA A 177 -0.79 8.97 -2.83
N ASN A 178 0.31 8.25 -2.63
CA ASN A 178 1.66 8.79 -2.75
C ASN A 178 1.99 9.20 -4.20
N GLY A 179 1.45 8.49 -5.19
CA GLY A 179 1.60 8.81 -6.60
C GLY A 179 3.03 8.76 -7.10
N SER A 180 3.85 7.90 -6.50
CA SER A 180 5.24 7.72 -6.93
C SER A 180 5.30 7.19 -8.37
N PRO A 181 6.12 7.79 -9.26
CA PRO A 181 6.28 7.29 -10.63
C PRO A 181 6.92 5.90 -10.70
N ILE A 182 7.56 5.46 -9.61
CA ILE A 182 8.20 4.15 -9.48
C ILE A 182 7.45 3.22 -8.52
N GLY A 183 6.20 3.56 -8.16
CA GLY A 183 5.32 2.70 -7.40
C GLY A 183 4.87 1.50 -8.24
N ASP A 184 4.93 0.30 -7.68
CA ASP A 184 4.68 -0.94 -8.44
C ASP A 184 3.20 -1.25 -8.64
N MET A 185 2.34 -0.94 -7.65
CA MET A 185 0.92 -1.29 -7.75
C MET A 185 0.14 -0.46 -8.77
N PRO A 186 0.34 0.87 -8.92
CA PRO A 186 -0.46 1.64 -9.87
C PRO A 186 -0.43 1.12 -11.31
N PRO A 187 0.72 0.79 -11.94
CA PRO A 187 0.73 0.24 -13.30
C PRO A 187 -0.07 -1.07 -13.41
N ALA A 188 0.09 -1.97 -12.43
CA ALA A 188 -0.63 -3.24 -12.41
C ALA A 188 -2.15 -3.02 -12.34
N LEU A 189 -2.59 -2.14 -11.45
CA LEU A 189 -4.00 -1.81 -11.27
C LEU A 189 -4.59 -1.06 -12.47
N ILE A 190 -3.84 -0.13 -13.08
CA ILE A 190 -4.24 0.58 -14.30
C ILE A 190 -4.45 -0.41 -15.45
N ALA A 191 -3.52 -1.34 -15.67
CA ALA A 191 -3.66 -2.34 -16.73
C ALA A 191 -4.90 -3.23 -16.54
N LEU A 192 -5.27 -3.50 -15.27
CA LEU A 192 -6.49 -4.24 -14.94
C LEU A 192 -7.77 -3.41 -14.98
N GLY A 193 -7.69 -2.11 -15.29
CA GLY A 193 -8.86 -1.23 -15.35
C GLY A 193 -9.45 -0.90 -13.97
N ALA A 194 -8.61 -0.82 -12.96
CA ALA A 194 -9.06 -0.49 -11.62
C ALA A 194 -9.65 0.93 -11.51
N GLU A 195 -10.57 1.10 -10.57
CA GLU A 195 -11.22 2.37 -10.26
C GLU A 195 -10.98 2.73 -8.79
N LEU A 196 -10.82 4.01 -8.52
CA LEU A 196 -10.72 4.56 -7.17
C LEU A 196 -12.07 5.07 -6.69
N THR A 197 -12.37 4.85 -5.41
CA THR A 197 -13.35 5.64 -4.67
C THR A 197 -12.61 6.65 -3.81
N LEU A 198 -12.94 7.92 -4.01
CA LEU A 198 -12.47 9.05 -3.22
C LEU A 198 -13.60 9.58 -2.36
N ARG A 199 -13.29 10.04 -1.14
CA ARG A 199 -14.27 10.59 -0.21
C ARG A 199 -13.83 11.97 0.30
N HIS A 200 -14.80 12.88 0.39
CA HIS A 200 -14.67 14.20 1.00
C HIS A 200 -15.93 14.50 1.84
N GLY A 201 -15.81 14.49 3.17
CA GLY A 201 -16.98 14.54 4.05
C GLY A 201 -17.93 13.39 3.74
N ASP A 202 -19.19 13.68 3.44
CA ASP A 202 -20.21 12.69 3.07
C ASP A 202 -20.28 12.40 1.56
N ARG A 203 -19.49 13.10 0.75
CA ARG A 203 -19.48 12.93 -0.70
C ARG A 203 -18.46 11.91 -1.15
N HIS A 204 -18.89 11.05 -2.07
CA HIS A 204 -18.04 10.07 -2.72
C HIS A 204 -17.99 10.33 -4.23
N ARG A 205 -16.86 10.07 -4.84
CA ARG A 205 -16.73 9.99 -6.29
C ARG A 205 -15.87 8.81 -6.69
N THR A 206 -16.17 8.22 -7.83
CA THR A 206 -15.40 7.12 -8.41
C THR A 206 -14.80 7.58 -9.72
N MET A 207 -13.58 7.15 -9.99
CA MET A 207 -12.86 7.47 -11.22
C MET A 207 -11.93 6.33 -11.63
N PRO A 208 -11.61 6.17 -12.94
CA PRO A 208 -10.53 5.29 -13.36
C PRO A 208 -9.22 5.65 -12.67
N LEU A 209 -8.47 4.64 -12.23
CA LEU A 209 -7.19 4.89 -11.54
C LEU A 209 -6.19 5.65 -12.41
N GLU A 210 -6.21 5.42 -13.73
CA GLU A 210 -5.33 6.11 -14.67
C GLU A 210 -5.53 7.62 -14.70
N ASP A 211 -6.74 8.10 -14.43
CA ASP A 211 -7.09 9.53 -14.43
C ASP A 211 -6.71 10.23 -13.11
N PHE A 212 -6.37 9.45 -12.08
CA PHE A 212 -6.00 10.00 -10.77
C PHE A 212 -4.65 10.73 -10.79
N PHE A 213 -3.72 10.29 -11.64
CA PHE A 213 -2.37 10.84 -11.72
C PHE A 213 -2.29 11.94 -12.80
N ILE A 214 -2.17 13.21 -12.39
CA ILE A 214 -2.14 14.35 -13.34
C ILE A 214 -0.70 14.62 -13.80
N THR A 215 0.23 14.78 -12.85
CA THR A 215 1.65 15.03 -13.10
C THR A 215 2.45 14.64 -11.85
N TYR A 216 3.76 14.68 -11.92
CA TYR A 216 4.64 14.36 -10.79
C TYR A 216 4.22 15.12 -9.53
N GLY A 217 3.93 14.39 -8.45
CA GLY A 217 3.52 14.95 -7.17
C GLY A 217 2.11 15.57 -7.13
N ARG A 218 1.33 15.48 -8.22
CA ARG A 218 -0.03 16.02 -8.31
C ARG A 218 -1.01 14.95 -8.77
N GLN A 219 -2.02 14.73 -7.94
CA GLN A 219 -3.15 13.85 -8.22
C GLN A 219 -4.43 14.66 -8.36
N ASP A 220 -5.46 14.07 -9.00
CA ASP A 220 -6.81 14.62 -9.04
C ASP A 220 -7.53 14.38 -7.71
N ARG A 221 -7.14 15.20 -6.73
CA ARG A 221 -7.66 15.16 -5.37
C ARG A 221 -7.75 16.58 -4.82
N VAL A 222 -8.91 16.94 -4.30
CA VAL A 222 -9.10 18.23 -3.63
C VAL A 222 -8.60 18.18 -2.18
N PRO A 223 -8.26 19.33 -1.55
CA PRO A 223 -7.93 19.39 -0.13
C PRO A 223 -9.03 18.76 0.73
N GLY A 224 -8.66 17.95 1.71
CA GLY A 224 -9.61 17.22 2.56
C GLY A 224 -10.17 15.92 1.94
N GLU A 225 -9.86 15.63 0.68
CA GLU A 225 -10.27 14.38 0.02
C GLU A 225 -9.24 13.27 0.25
N PHE A 226 -9.71 12.04 0.44
CA PHE A 226 -8.85 10.87 0.63
C PHE A 226 -9.29 9.67 -0.21
N VAL A 227 -8.35 8.78 -0.47
CA VAL A 227 -8.62 7.49 -1.11
C VAL A 227 -9.30 6.59 -0.09
N GLU A 228 -10.51 6.14 -0.39
CA GLU A 228 -11.29 5.23 0.46
C GLU A 228 -11.04 3.78 0.09
N SER A 229 -11.10 3.46 -1.20
CA SER A 229 -10.91 2.09 -1.70
C SER A 229 -10.48 2.07 -3.16
N VAL A 230 -9.96 0.93 -3.58
CA VAL A 230 -9.73 0.59 -4.98
C VAL A 230 -10.57 -0.63 -5.34
N ARG A 231 -11.28 -0.55 -6.48
CA ARG A 231 -12.05 -1.63 -7.08
C ARG A 231 -11.29 -2.17 -8.29
N ILE A 232 -11.01 -3.45 -8.30
CA ILE A 232 -10.25 -4.13 -9.34
C ILE A 232 -11.20 -5.13 -10.03
N PRO A 233 -11.52 -4.93 -11.32
CA PRO A 233 -12.32 -5.90 -12.08
C PRO A 233 -11.61 -7.25 -12.13
N ARG A 234 -12.39 -8.33 -12.05
CA ARG A 234 -11.85 -9.67 -12.35
C ARG A 234 -11.48 -9.76 -13.82
N PRO A 235 -10.30 -10.27 -14.15
CA PRO A 235 -9.90 -10.47 -15.54
C PRO A 235 -10.91 -11.35 -16.29
N ASP A 236 -11.23 -10.95 -17.51
CA ASP A 236 -12.00 -11.79 -18.41
C ASP A 236 -11.19 -13.06 -18.76
N PRO A 237 -11.83 -14.26 -18.87
CA PRO A 237 -11.14 -15.49 -19.25
C PRO A 237 -10.41 -15.43 -20.59
N ASN A 238 -10.86 -14.56 -21.51
CA ASN A 238 -10.22 -14.33 -22.79
C ASN A 238 -9.07 -13.29 -22.72
N SER A 239 -8.77 -12.77 -21.55
CA SER A 239 -7.65 -11.85 -21.34
C SER A 239 -6.37 -12.62 -21.05
N ARG A 240 -5.26 -12.10 -21.58
CA ARG A 240 -3.90 -12.50 -21.19
C ARG A 240 -3.25 -11.34 -20.48
N ILE A 241 -2.77 -11.61 -19.26
CA ILE A 241 -2.18 -10.60 -18.39
C ILE A 241 -0.74 -11.00 -18.11
N ALA A 242 0.15 -10.01 -18.14
CA ALA A 242 1.53 -10.16 -17.73
C ALA A 242 1.93 -8.93 -16.90
N ILE A 243 2.43 -9.15 -15.68
CA ILE A 243 2.90 -8.07 -14.79
C ILE A 243 4.34 -8.40 -14.39
N THR A 244 5.26 -7.50 -14.73
CA THR A 244 6.69 -7.72 -14.52
C THR A 244 7.33 -6.54 -13.80
N LYS A 245 8.05 -6.85 -12.72
CA LYS A 245 8.94 -5.91 -12.02
C LYS A 245 10.39 -6.18 -12.46
N LEU A 246 10.99 -5.20 -13.13
CA LEU A 246 12.41 -5.21 -13.46
C LEU A 246 13.16 -4.29 -12.48
N SER A 247 14.14 -4.82 -11.79
CA SER A 247 14.97 -4.08 -10.82
C SER A 247 16.42 -4.57 -10.87
N LYS A 248 17.37 -3.79 -10.34
CA LYS A 248 18.79 -4.16 -10.33
C LYS A 248 19.08 -5.33 -9.41
N ARG A 249 18.37 -5.42 -8.27
CA ARG A 249 18.41 -6.55 -7.34
C ARG A 249 17.05 -7.23 -7.33
N PHE A 250 17.02 -8.50 -7.01
CA PHE A 250 15.77 -9.25 -6.97
C PHE A 250 14.86 -8.77 -5.83
N ASP A 251 15.42 -8.65 -4.61
CA ASP A 251 14.67 -8.28 -3.41
C ASP A 251 14.97 -6.86 -2.95
N SER A 252 14.00 -6.24 -2.28
CA SER A 252 14.11 -4.95 -1.59
C SER A 252 14.71 -3.84 -2.45
N ASP A 253 14.34 -3.79 -3.71
CA ASP A 253 14.85 -2.81 -4.67
C ASP A 253 13.73 -2.07 -5.39
N ILE A 254 14.04 -0.84 -5.78
CA ILE A 254 13.15 0.01 -6.56
C ILE A 254 13.07 -0.55 -7.98
N SER A 255 11.88 -0.54 -8.59
CA SER A 255 11.71 -0.89 -9.99
C SER A 255 12.45 0.10 -10.89
N ALA A 256 13.28 -0.39 -11.78
CA ALA A 256 13.70 0.37 -12.94
C ALA A 256 12.50 0.55 -13.89
N VAL A 257 11.76 -0.52 -14.10
CA VAL A 257 10.48 -0.54 -14.82
C VAL A 257 9.55 -1.52 -14.15
N CYS A 258 8.31 -1.12 -13.90
CA CYS A 258 7.18 -2.02 -13.65
C CYS A 258 6.28 -1.99 -14.88
N ALA A 259 6.15 -3.10 -15.59
CA ALA A 259 5.32 -3.22 -16.78
C ALA A 259 4.11 -4.11 -16.50
N ALA A 260 2.94 -3.64 -16.85
CA ALA A 260 1.70 -4.41 -16.76
C ALA A 260 0.96 -4.35 -18.10
N ILE A 261 0.66 -5.51 -18.64
CA ILE A 261 0.03 -5.68 -19.95
C ILE A 261 -1.20 -6.54 -19.76
N ALA A 262 -2.36 -6.07 -20.23
CA ALA A 262 -3.58 -6.84 -20.31
C ALA A 262 -4.11 -6.77 -21.74
N LEU A 263 -4.20 -7.93 -22.40
CA LEU A 263 -4.69 -8.08 -23.76
C LEU A 263 -5.99 -8.86 -23.73
N HIS A 264 -7.04 -8.33 -24.32
CA HIS A 264 -8.31 -9.03 -24.52
C HIS A 264 -8.41 -9.57 -25.93
N PHE A 265 -8.72 -10.86 -26.05
CA PHE A 265 -8.78 -11.59 -27.31
C PHE A 265 -10.21 -11.94 -27.71
N ASP A 266 -10.45 -11.87 -29.01
CA ASP A 266 -11.61 -12.48 -29.70
C ASP A 266 -11.05 -13.49 -30.68
N GLY A 267 -11.04 -14.77 -30.33
CA GLY A 267 -10.27 -15.78 -31.03
C GLY A 267 -8.77 -15.48 -30.99
N ASP A 268 -8.13 -15.34 -32.13
CA ASP A 268 -6.70 -15.01 -32.26
C ASP A 268 -6.43 -13.52 -32.47
N VAL A 269 -7.46 -12.66 -32.39
CA VAL A 269 -7.34 -11.22 -32.62
C VAL A 269 -7.39 -10.48 -31.33
N VAL A 270 -6.41 -9.60 -31.09
CA VAL A 270 -6.43 -8.64 -29.95
C VAL A 270 -7.49 -7.58 -30.24
N ARG A 271 -8.51 -7.48 -29.39
CA ARG A 271 -9.59 -6.48 -29.47
C ARG A 271 -9.34 -5.28 -28.61
N ASP A 272 -8.73 -5.47 -27.43
CA ASP A 272 -8.34 -4.37 -26.54
C ASP A 272 -6.98 -4.67 -25.92
N ALA A 273 -6.22 -3.60 -25.68
CA ALA A 273 -4.90 -3.67 -25.08
C ALA A 273 -4.74 -2.54 -24.07
N ARG A 274 -4.44 -2.92 -22.83
CA ARG A 274 -4.08 -1.99 -21.76
C ARG A 274 -2.63 -2.24 -21.37
N LEU A 275 -1.76 -1.27 -21.64
CA LEU A 275 -0.34 -1.34 -21.36
C LEU A 275 0.01 -0.20 -20.38
N ALA A 276 0.40 -0.53 -19.18
CA ALA A 276 0.73 0.47 -18.16
C ALA A 276 2.14 0.27 -17.63
N PHE A 277 2.83 1.38 -17.41
CA PHE A 277 4.24 1.39 -17.01
C PHE A 277 4.48 2.30 -15.81
N GLY A 278 5.32 1.83 -14.89
CA GLY A 278 5.97 2.63 -13.86
C GLY A 278 7.47 2.76 -14.15
N GLY A 279 8.06 3.89 -13.77
CA GLY A 279 9.47 4.17 -13.98
C GLY A 279 9.84 4.76 -15.34
N MET A 280 8.88 4.93 -16.25
CA MET A 280 9.12 5.43 -17.62
C MET A 280 8.64 6.87 -17.84
N ALA A 281 7.86 7.42 -16.92
CA ALA A 281 7.36 8.80 -16.96
C ALA A 281 7.32 9.40 -15.56
N GLY A 282 6.91 10.66 -15.43
CA GLY A 282 6.72 11.33 -14.14
C GLY A 282 5.54 10.84 -13.32
N ILE A 283 4.70 10.01 -13.91
CA ILE A 283 3.53 9.34 -13.30
C ILE A 283 3.43 7.90 -13.80
N PRO A 284 2.75 6.99 -13.09
CA PRO A 284 2.28 5.74 -13.67
C PRO A 284 1.37 6.05 -14.86
N ALA A 285 1.68 5.51 -16.03
CA ALA A 285 0.99 5.86 -17.26
C ALA A 285 0.57 4.61 -18.05
N ARG A 286 -0.59 4.72 -18.73
CA ARG A 286 -1.07 3.78 -19.74
C ARG A 286 -0.60 4.20 -21.10
#